data_1e0bb6eb770f02c1a25df0376895ff9d
#
_entry.id   1e0bb6eb770f02c1a25df0376895ff9d
#
_cell.length_a   1.000
_cell.length_b   1.000
_cell.length_c   1.000
_cell.angle_alpha   90.00
_cell.angle_beta   90.00
_cell.angle_gamma   90.00
#
_symmetry.space_group_name_H-M   'P 1'
#
loop_
_entity.id
_entity.type
_entity.pdbx_description
1 polymer ?
#
loop_
_entity_poly.entity_id
_entity_poly.type
_entity_poly.pdbx_seq_one_letter_code
_entity_poly.pdbx_strand_id
1 'polypeptide(L)'
;KGLGLEFLRHIERTEIIAHVIDCATLEPDRDPMSDYHALENELALYADKLELPLGAIPIPERPRIVILNKIDVPEAKELAEFVRPEFEKLGLKVFEISTASHEGLKELNFALSALVHEMREEVANREQAEEEARVVIKPLETKGRRPRRADEGGSALEFTVERRELGNGEVFFEVRGVKPERWVMQTNFDNDEAVGY
;
A
#
# COMPACT_ATOMS: atom_id res chain seq x y z
N LYS A 1 -8.43 19.63 15.34
CA LYS A 1 -8.82 19.36 13.92
C LYS A 1 -7.87 18.30 13.41
N GLY A 2 -8.36 17.09 13.13
CA GLY A 2 -7.53 15.99 12.62
C GLY A 2 -7.03 16.22 11.20
N LEU A 3 -6.13 15.34 10.74
CA LEU A 3 -5.46 15.39 9.42
C LEU A 3 -6.44 15.35 8.23
N GLY A 4 -7.66 14.86 8.45
CA GLY A 4 -8.68 14.69 7.40
C GLY A 4 -8.48 13.42 6.58
N LEU A 5 -9.60 12.77 6.20
CA LEU A 5 -9.59 11.49 5.47
C LEU A 5 -8.90 11.56 4.10
N GLU A 6 -8.99 12.69 3.41
CA GLU A 6 -8.34 12.85 2.11
C GLU A 6 -6.81 12.83 2.23
N PHE A 7 -6.26 13.48 3.24
CA PHE A 7 -4.82 13.46 3.51
C PHE A 7 -4.34 12.06 3.91
N LEU A 8 -5.10 11.37 4.75
CA LEU A 8 -4.76 10.02 5.20
C LEU A 8 -4.72 9.01 4.04
N ARG A 9 -5.56 9.17 3.01
CA ARG A 9 -5.48 8.35 1.78
C ARG A 9 -4.18 8.51 1.01
N HIS A 10 -3.52 9.67 1.10
CA HIS A 10 -2.19 9.82 0.51
C HIS A 10 -1.13 9.05 1.29
N ILE A 11 -1.28 8.93 2.61
CA ILE A 11 -0.38 8.16 3.46
C ILE A 11 -0.46 6.66 3.13
N GLU A 12 -1.62 6.13 2.73
CA GLU A 12 -1.77 4.72 2.33
C GLU A 12 -0.73 4.26 1.31
N ARG A 13 -0.35 5.16 0.39
CA ARG A 13 0.56 4.88 -0.73
C ARG A 13 2.02 5.13 -0.41
N THR A 14 2.34 5.53 0.82
CA THR A 14 3.72 5.83 1.23
C THR A 14 4.31 4.64 1.97
N GLU A 15 5.60 4.47 1.88
CA GLU A 15 6.34 3.40 2.57
C GLU A 15 7.11 3.93 3.77
N ILE A 16 7.27 5.24 3.86
CA ILE A 16 8.03 5.94 4.91
C ILE A 16 7.19 7.11 5.42
N ILE A 17 7.23 7.37 6.71
CA ILE A 17 6.57 8.51 7.34
C ILE A 17 7.64 9.49 7.82
N ALA A 18 7.57 10.73 7.33
CA ALA A 18 8.46 11.81 7.75
C ALA A 18 7.65 12.87 8.51
N HIS A 19 7.90 12.98 9.81
CA HIS A 19 7.29 14.01 10.65
C HIS A 19 8.10 15.30 10.55
N VAL A 20 7.55 16.30 9.91
CA VAL A 20 8.16 17.64 9.81
C VAL A 20 7.60 18.52 10.92
N ILE A 21 8.45 18.87 11.88
CA ILE A 21 8.06 19.60 13.07
C ILE A 21 8.67 21.01 13.01
N ASP A 22 7.84 22.01 13.27
CA ASP A 22 8.25 23.41 13.33
C ASP A 22 8.81 23.72 14.73
N CYS A 23 10.11 23.99 14.83
CA CYS A 23 10.75 24.35 16.09
C CYS A 23 10.69 25.85 16.40
N ALA A 24 10.26 26.70 15.46
CA ALA A 24 10.15 28.15 15.64
C ALA A 24 8.74 28.60 15.99
N THR A 25 7.86 27.71 16.48
CA THR A 25 6.52 28.09 16.86
C THR A 25 6.52 28.97 18.13
N LEU A 26 5.75 30.05 18.06
CA LEU A 26 5.52 30.96 19.21
C LEU A 26 4.21 30.66 19.92
N GLU A 27 3.49 29.61 19.53
CA GLU A 27 2.23 29.24 20.18
C GLU A 27 2.52 28.67 21.57
N PRO A 28 1.90 29.24 22.63
CA PRO A 28 2.04 28.71 23.98
C PRO A 28 1.49 27.28 24.04
N ASP A 29 2.15 26.44 24.83
CA ASP A 29 1.79 25.03 25.06
C ASP A 29 1.98 24.09 23.84
N ARG A 30 2.70 24.54 22.81
CA ARG A 30 3.08 23.73 21.68
C ARG A 30 4.49 23.23 21.82
N ASP A 31 4.63 21.92 21.92
CA ASP A 31 5.89 21.22 22.12
C ASP A 31 6.10 20.18 21.01
N PRO A 32 7.30 20.06 20.40
CA PRO A 32 7.61 19.11 19.34
C PRO A 32 7.24 17.65 19.66
N MET A 33 7.40 17.24 20.92
CA MET A 33 7.04 15.88 21.34
C MET A 33 5.53 15.67 21.39
N SER A 34 4.78 16.67 21.88
CA SER A 34 3.31 16.61 21.90
C SER A 34 2.73 16.60 20.49
N ASP A 35 3.27 17.40 19.56
CA ASP A 35 2.88 17.42 18.16
C ASP A 35 3.13 16.05 17.50
N TYR A 36 4.29 15.45 17.76
CA TYR A 36 4.62 14.11 17.27
C TYR A 36 3.63 13.06 17.77
N HIS A 37 3.38 13.02 19.07
CA HIS A 37 2.45 12.05 19.66
C HIS A 37 1.01 12.22 19.16
N ALA A 38 0.57 13.46 18.96
CA ALA A 38 -0.74 13.73 18.40
C ALA A 38 -0.89 13.16 16.98
N LEU A 39 0.12 13.36 16.13
CA LEU A 39 0.14 12.81 14.77
C LEU A 39 0.20 11.27 14.75
N GLU A 40 1.02 10.66 15.60
CA GLU A 40 1.10 9.20 15.70
C GLU A 40 -0.22 8.58 16.18
N ASN A 41 -0.90 9.22 17.13
CA ASN A 41 -2.22 8.76 17.58
C ASN A 41 -3.26 8.83 16.45
N GLU A 42 -3.25 9.88 15.63
CA GLU A 42 -4.15 9.96 14.48
C GLU A 42 -3.85 8.90 13.43
N LEU A 43 -2.58 8.64 13.16
CA LEU A 43 -2.16 7.58 12.24
C LEU A 43 -2.55 6.18 12.74
N ALA A 44 -2.41 5.92 14.03
CA ALA A 44 -2.80 4.64 14.63
C ALA A 44 -4.32 4.41 14.52
N LEU A 45 -5.13 5.42 14.85
CA LEU A 45 -6.60 5.35 14.72
C LEU A 45 -7.07 5.14 13.27
N TYR A 46 -6.30 5.62 12.32
CA TYR A 46 -6.58 5.41 10.91
C TYR A 46 -6.18 4.01 10.43
N ALA A 47 -5.03 3.54 10.88
CA ALA A 47 -4.49 2.23 10.51
C ALA A 47 -5.46 1.08 10.83
N ASP A 48 -6.19 1.18 11.95
CA ASP A 48 -7.19 0.18 12.37
C ASP A 48 -8.37 0.01 11.39
N LYS A 49 -8.57 0.99 10.51
CA LYS A 49 -9.69 1.02 9.55
C LYS A 49 -9.27 0.71 8.11
N LEU A 50 -8.00 0.43 7.91
CA LEU A 50 -7.41 0.35 6.59
C LEU A 50 -7.27 -1.08 6.10
N GLU A 51 -7.79 -1.36 4.91
CA GLU A 51 -7.49 -2.58 4.16
C GLU A 51 -6.31 -2.30 3.23
N LEU A 52 -5.17 -2.91 3.51
CA LEU A 52 -3.96 -2.70 2.73
C LEU A 52 -3.89 -3.66 1.54
N PRO A 53 -3.35 -3.21 0.39
CA PRO A 53 -3.06 -4.09 -0.73
C PRO A 53 -1.98 -5.12 -0.35
N LEU A 54 -1.89 -6.18 -1.16
CA LEU A 54 -0.92 -7.25 -1.00
C LEU A 54 0.52 -6.69 -0.99
N GLY A 55 1.36 -7.19 -0.08
CA GLY A 55 2.75 -6.75 0.06
C GLY A 55 2.96 -5.39 0.72
N ALA A 56 1.88 -4.61 0.95
CA ALA A 56 2.01 -3.31 1.57
C ALA A 56 2.41 -3.40 3.05
N ILE A 57 3.33 -2.52 3.45
CA ILE A 57 3.76 -2.43 4.84
C ILE A 57 2.67 -1.72 5.67
N PRO A 58 2.18 -2.34 6.76
CA PRO A 58 1.22 -1.70 7.65
C PRO A 58 1.74 -0.37 8.21
N ILE A 59 0.85 0.63 8.33
CA ILE A 59 1.25 1.97 8.82
C ILE A 59 2.06 1.92 10.12
N PRO A 60 1.71 1.09 11.13
CA PRO A 60 2.51 1.00 12.36
C PRO A 60 3.93 0.47 12.16
N GLU A 61 4.18 -0.34 11.13
CA GLU A 61 5.48 -0.96 10.84
C GLU A 61 6.36 -0.08 9.94
N ARG A 62 5.81 0.95 9.31
CA ARG A 62 6.57 1.81 8.41
C ARG A 62 7.65 2.58 9.15
N PRO A 63 8.86 2.68 8.59
CA PRO A 63 9.93 3.47 9.20
C PRO A 63 9.53 4.93 9.32
N ARG A 64 9.91 5.51 10.44
CA ARG A 64 9.64 6.90 10.79
C ARG A 64 10.93 7.68 10.91
N ILE A 65 10.90 8.90 10.41
CA ILE A 65 11.95 9.88 10.65
C ILE A 65 11.35 11.16 11.18
N VAL A 66 12.09 11.88 11.97
CA VAL A 66 11.72 13.19 12.51
C VAL A 66 12.61 14.26 11.89
N ILE A 67 12.00 15.32 11.41
CA ILE A 67 12.64 16.45 10.78
C ILE A 67 12.31 17.69 11.59
N LEU A 68 13.26 18.18 12.35
CA LEU A 68 13.19 19.41 13.13
C LEU A 68 13.55 20.58 12.23
N ASN A 69 12.54 21.35 11.81
CA ASN A 69 12.71 22.42 10.82
C ASN A 69 12.84 23.80 11.48
N LYS A 70 13.39 24.74 10.72
CA LYS A 70 13.62 26.15 11.07
C LYS A 70 14.77 26.38 12.05
N ILE A 71 15.82 25.55 12.00
CA ILE A 71 17.01 25.75 12.85
C ILE A 71 17.85 26.98 12.48
N ASP A 72 17.45 27.75 11.45
CA ASP A 72 17.99 29.08 11.15
C ASP A 72 17.60 30.13 12.19
N VAL A 73 16.55 29.86 12.98
CA VAL A 73 16.14 30.68 14.13
C VAL A 73 16.88 30.19 15.38
N PRO A 74 17.64 31.04 16.10
CA PRO A 74 18.47 30.62 17.23
C PRO A 74 17.69 29.85 18.30
N GLU A 75 16.52 30.37 18.70
CA GLU A 75 15.68 29.74 19.72
C GLU A 75 15.13 28.37 19.25
N ALA A 76 14.82 28.24 17.96
CA ALA A 76 14.38 26.97 17.38
C ALA A 76 15.51 25.94 17.33
N LYS A 77 16.74 26.39 17.11
CA LYS A 77 17.93 25.53 17.12
C LYS A 77 18.19 24.99 18.52
N GLU A 78 18.15 25.83 19.52
CA GLU A 78 18.29 25.42 20.93
C GLU A 78 17.20 24.42 21.33
N LEU A 79 15.94 24.64 20.90
CA LEU A 79 14.85 23.71 21.14
C LEU A 79 15.06 22.38 20.42
N ALA A 80 15.51 22.40 19.15
CA ALA A 80 15.78 21.20 18.37
C ALA A 80 16.88 20.36 19.04
N GLU A 81 17.99 20.98 19.43
CA GLU A 81 19.07 20.32 20.18
C GLU A 81 18.60 19.72 21.50
N PHE A 82 17.66 20.39 22.18
CA PHE A 82 17.11 19.93 23.45
C PHE A 82 16.19 18.70 23.29
N VAL A 83 15.30 18.71 22.28
CA VAL A 83 14.32 17.62 22.09
C VAL A 83 14.86 16.44 21.32
N ARG A 84 15.91 16.60 20.55
CA ARG A 84 16.55 15.55 19.74
C ARG A 84 16.81 14.25 20.53
N PRO A 85 17.45 14.30 21.74
CA PRO A 85 17.72 13.08 22.50
C PRO A 85 16.46 12.31 22.89
N GLU A 86 15.32 12.98 23.01
CA GLU A 86 14.04 12.34 23.36
C GLU A 86 13.51 11.51 22.19
N PHE A 87 13.58 12.05 20.97
CA PHE A 87 13.25 11.31 19.76
C PHE A 87 14.21 10.14 19.50
N GLU A 88 15.51 10.34 19.73
CA GLU A 88 16.52 9.28 19.57
C GLU A 88 16.29 8.13 20.57
N LYS A 89 15.84 8.40 21.79
CA LYS A 89 15.45 7.36 22.76
C LYS A 89 14.26 6.52 22.29
N LEU A 90 13.37 7.07 21.45
CA LEU A 90 12.30 6.33 20.79
C LEU A 90 12.78 5.50 19.59
N GLY A 91 14.09 5.52 19.28
CA GLY A 91 14.68 4.82 18.15
C GLY A 91 14.48 5.52 16.80
N LEU A 92 14.07 6.79 16.80
CA LEU A 92 13.80 7.56 15.61
C LEU A 92 15.07 8.22 15.07
N LYS A 93 15.21 8.25 13.74
CA LYS A 93 16.26 9.04 13.07
C LYS A 93 15.79 10.50 13.03
N VAL A 94 16.61 11.40 13.57
CA VAL A 94 16.30 12.83 13.68
C VAL A 94 17.22 13.65 12.77
N PHE A 95 16.61 14.54 11.99
CA PHE A 95 17.31 15.49 11.12
C PHE A 95 16.94 16.91 11.52
N GLU A 96 17.93 17.72 11.74
CA GLU A 96 17.79 19.15 11.99
C GLU A 96 18.04 19.89 10.68
N ILE A 97 17.06 20.66 10.22
CA ILE A 97 17.12 21.35 8.95
C ILE A 97 16.61 22.79 9.02
N SER A 98 17.03 23.56 8.05
CA SER A 98 16.35 24.80 7.69
C SER A 98 16.02 24.77 6.20
N THR A 99 14.75 24.87 5.87
CA THR A 99 14.31 25.02 4.48
C THR A 99 14.63 26.42 3.93
N ALA A 100 14.83 27.40 4.80
CA ALA A 100 15.18 28.77 4.41
C ALA A 100 16.68 28.94 4.11
N SER A 101 17.56 28.42 4.97
CA SER A 101 19.01 28.48 4.79
C SER A 101 19.60 27.30 4.01
N HIS A 102 18.79 26.25 3.76
CA HIS A 102 19.18 24.97 3.17
C HIS A 102 20.15 24.13 4.04
N GLU A 103 20.34 24.49 5.30
CA GLU A 103 21.15 23.73 6.26
C GLU A 103 20.51 22.36 6.50
N GLY A 104 21.32 21.27 6.56
CA GLY A 104 20.88 19.89 6.83
C GLY A 104 20.12 19.19 5.69
N LEU A 105 19.70 19.90 4.63
CA LEU A 105 18.89 19.31 3.55
C LEU A 105 19.63 18.23 2.74
N LYS A 106 20.95 18.38 2.60
CA LYS A 106 21.75 17.42 1.84
C LYS A 106 21.83 16.08 2.55
N GLU A 107 22.06 16.10 3.84
CA GLU A 107 22.11 14.91 4.72
C GLU A 107 20.73 14.22 4.75
N LEU A 108 19.66 15.00 4.90
CA LEU A 108 18.30 14.51 4.85
C LEU A 108 18.00 13.81 3.53
N ASN A 109 18.36 14.43 2.39
CA ASN A 109 18.11 13.85 1.06
C ASN A 109 18.85 12.52 0.85
N PHE A 110 20.10 12.42 1.29
CA PHE A 110 20.84 11.15 1.23
C PHE A 110 20.20 10.07 2.10
N ALA A 111 19.80 10.42 3.32
CA ALA A 111 19.16 9.50 4.23
C ALA A 111 17.80 9.02 3.71
N LEU A 112 16.97 9.91 3.16
CA LEU A 112 15.71 9.58 2.52
C LEU A 112 15.91 8.66 1.31
N SER A 113 16.88 8.97 0.45
CA SER A 113 17.19 8.13 -0.71
C SER A 113 17.58 6.70 -0.32
N ALA A 114 18.40 6.55 0.71
CA ALA A 114 18.78 5.24 1.24
C ALA A 114 17.58 4.48 1.82
N LEU A 115 16.75 5.16 2.62
CA LEU A 115 15.55 4.55 3.20
C LEU A 115 14.54 4.11 2.14
N VAL A 116 14.31 4.93 1.11
CA VAL A 116 13.40 4.57 0.01
C VAL A 116 13.91 3.35 -0.74
N HIS A 117 15.21 3.25 -0.94
CA HIS A 117 15.79 2.08 -1.61
C HIS A 117 15.59 0.80 -0.78
N GLU A 118 15.90 0.86 0.50
CA GLU A 118 15.71 -0.24 1.45
C GLU A 118 14.24 -0.70 1.51
N MET A 119 13.30 0.26 1.59
CA MET A 119 11.88 -0.07 1.66
C MET A 119 11.33 -0.68 0.38
N ARG A 120 11.79 -0.25 -0.79
CA ARG A 120 11.41 -0.86 -2.06
C ARG A 120 11.86 -2.31 -2.18
N GLU A 121 13.05 -2.62 -1.69
CA GLU A 121 13.53 -4.01 -1.63
C GLU A 121 12.70 -4.84 -0.66
N GLU A 122 12.33 -4.28 0.51
CA GLU A 122 11.50 -4.97 1.49
C GLU A 122 10.08 -5.24 0.95
N VAL A 123 9.44 -4.26 0.30
CA VAL A 123 8.12 -4.45 -0.31
C VAL A 123 8.17 -5.53 -1.40
N ALA A 124 9.17 -5.50 -2.28
CA ALA A 124 9.34 -6.51 -3.32
C ALA A 124 9.52 -7.92 -2.73
N ASN A 125 10.28 -8.05 -1.65
CA ASN A 125 10.47 -9.33 -0.97
C ASN A 125 9.18 -9.83 -0.29
N ARG A 126 8.39 -8.92 0.31
CA ARG A 126 7.08 -9.26 0.91
C ARG A 126 6.09 -9.71 -0.16
N GLU A 127 5.98 -9.00 -1.29
CA GLU A 127 5.12 -9.38 -2.40
C GLU A 127 5.46 -10.79 -2.92
N GLN A 128 6.74 -11.08 -3.11
CA GLN A 128 7.19 -12.41 -3.54
C GLN A 128 6.85 -13.50 -2.52
N ALA A 129 7.10 -13.26 -1.23
CA ALA A 129 6.79 -14.21 -0.17
C ALA A 129 5.28 -14.48 -0.05
N GLU A 130 4.44 -13.46 -0.21
CA GLU A 130 2.99 -13.62 -0.19
C GLU A 130 2.46 -14.32 -1.45
N GLU A 131 3.08 -14.09 -2.60
CA GLU A 131 2.74 -14.77 -3.86
C GLU A 131 3.11 -16.26 -3.81
N GLU A 132 4.27 -16.61 -3.22
CA GLU A 132 4.68 -17.99 -2.98
C GLU A 132 3.79 -18.70 -1.94
N ALA A 133 3.32 -17.97 -0.92
CA ALA A 133 2.41 -18.51 0.10
C ALA A 133 0.98 -18.73 -0.41
N ARG A 134 0.61 -18.16 -1.55
CA ARG A 134 -0.68 -18.42 -2.17
C ARG A 134 -0.78 -19.88 -2.55
N VAL A 135 -1.63 -20.62 -1.84
CA VAL A 135 -2.01 -21.98 -2.21
C VAL A 135 -2.81 -21.91 -3.49
N VAL A 136 -2.15 -22.14 -4.61
CA VAL A 136 -2.82 -22.33 -5.90
C VAL A 136 -3.58 -23.64 -5.80
N ILE A 137 -4.88 -23.57 -5.48
CA ILE A 137 -5.78 -24.72 -5.58
C ILE A 137 -5.89 -25.06 -7.06
N LYS A 138 -4.95 -25.88 -7.55
CA LYS A 138 -5.12 -26.50 -8.87
C LYS A 138 -6.34 -27.39 -8.77
N PRO A 139 -7.35 -27.23 -9.64
CA PRO A 139 -8.44 -28.18 -9.72
C PRO A 139 -7.83 -29.57 -9.84
N LEU A 140 -8.28 -30.51 -9.01
CA LEU A 140 -7.84 -31.90 -9.11
C LEU A 140 -8.00 -32.33 -10.59
N GLU A 141 -6.90 -32.61 -11.24
CA GLU A 141 -6.96 -33.33 -12.50
C GLU A 141 -7.70 -34.62 -12.21
N THR A 142 -8.92 -34.75 -12.71
CA THR A 142 -9.69 -35.97 -12.64
C THR A 142 -8.95 -37.02 -13.47
N LYS A 143 -7.94 -37.65 -12.85
CA LYS A 143 -7.29 -38.82 -13.42
C LYS A 143 -8.36 -39.84 -13.74
N GLY A 144 -8.70 -39.95 -15.02
CA GLY A 144 -9.26 -41.18 -15.60
C GLY A 144 -10.63 -41.56 -15.12
N ARG A 145 -11.65 -40.74 -15.29
CA ARG A 145 -12.95 -41.32 -15.59
C ARG A 145 -12.87 -41.84 -17.03
N ARG A 146 -12.81 -43.19 -17.15
CA ARG A 146 -13.05 -43.88 -18.43
C ARG A 146 -14.29 -43.29 -19.09
N PRO A 147 -14.27 -43.00 -20.40
CA PRO A 147 -15.48 -42.52 -21.06
C PRO A 147 -16.60 -43.54 -20.83
N ARG A 148 -17.60 -43.13 -20.06
CA ARG A 148 -18.87 -43.90 -20.01
C ARG A 148 -19.42 -43.83 -21.42
N ARG A 149 -19.71 -45.03 -21.98
CA ARG A 149 -20.40 -45.21 -23.26
C ARG A 149 -21.59 -44.26 -23.30
N ALA A 150 -21.72 -43.61 -24.45
CA ALA A 150 -22.88 -42.80 -24.80
C ALA A 150 -24.14 -43.68 -24.74
N ASP A 151 -24.90 -43.57 -23.67
CA ASP A 151 -26.30 -43.95 -23.60
C ASP A 151 -27.03 -42.78 -22.94
N GLU A 152 -27.81 -42.13 -23.75
CA GLU A 152 -29.01 -41.35 -23.54
C GLU A 152 -29.19 -40.70 -22.15
N GLY A 153 -29.04 -39.37 -22.09
CA GLY A 153 -29.55 -38.60 -20.98
C GLY A 153 -28.58 -37.66 -20.30
N GLY A 154 -28.26 -36.56 -20.95
CA GLY A 154 -28.03 -35.27 -20.35
C GLY A 154 -26.91 -35.09 -19.36
N SER A 155 -26.02 -34.20 -19.71
CA SER A 155 -25.11 -33.39 -18.92
C SER A 155 -23.63 -33.65 -19.16
N ALA A 156 -23.18 -33.42 -20.35
CA ALA A 156 -21.81 -33.06 -20.57
C ALA A 156 -21.69 -31.53 -20.43
N LEU A 157 -20.89 -31.11 -19.46
CA LEU A 157 -20.38 -29.75 -19.37
C LEU A 157 -19.31 -29.59 -20.47
N GLU A 158 -19.68 -29.74 -21.72
CA GLU A 158 -18.74 -29.54 -22.82
C GLU A 158 -18.79 -28.07 -23.21
N PHE A 159 -17.79 -27.36 -22.82
CA PHE A 159 -17.43 -26.08 -23.40
C PHE A 159 -15.98 -26.17 -23.85
N THR A 160 -15.67 -25.50 -24.95
CA THR A 160 -14.31 -25.33 -25.47
C THR A 160 -13.87 -23.90 -25.24
N VAL A 161 -12.62 -23.71 -24.85
CA VAL A 161 -12.00 -22.40 -24.70
C VAL A 161 -10.87 -22.31 -25.70
N GLU A 162 -10.98 -21.38 -26.64
CA GLU A 162 -9.94 -21.11 -27.64
C GLU A 162 -9.31 -19.74 -27.35
N ARG A 163 -7.99 -19.72 -27.26
CA ARG A 163 -7.25 -18.47 -27.19
C ARG A 163 -7.08 -17.89 -28.58
N ARG A 164 -7.51 -16.66 -28.78
CA ARG A 164 -7.34 -15.91 -30.03
C ARG A 164 -6.61 -14.61 -29.81
N GLU A 165 -5.90 -14.18 -30.83
CA GLU A 165 -5.12 -12.95 -30.83
C GLU A 165 -5.69 -12.02 -31.91
N LEU A 166 -6.06 -10.80 -31.52
CA LEU A 166 -6.44 -9.76 -32.46
C LEU A 166 -5.20 -9.17 -33.13
N GLY A 167 -5.36 -8.65 -34.33
CA GLY A 167 -4.28 -8.05 -35.10
C GLY A 167 -3.57 -6.85 -34.46
N ASN A 168 -4.09 -6.35 -33.31
CA ASN A 168 -3.50 -5.31 -32.48
C ASN A 168 -2.65 -5.87 -31.31
N GLY A 169 -2.50 -7.20 -31.19
CA GLY A 169 -1.75 -7.87 -30.12
C GLY A 169 -2.56 -8.15 -28.86
N GLU A 170 -3.85 -7.81 -28.81
CA GLU A 170 -4.73 -8.16 -27.71
C GLU A 170 -5.16 -9.63 -27.76
N VAL A 171 -5.09 -10.29 -26.62
CA VAL A 171 -5.47 -11.71 -26.46
C VAL A 171 -6.86 -11.79 -25.85
N PHE A 172 -7.74 -12.57 -26.48
CA PHE A 172 -9.04 -12.89 -25.91
C PHE A 172 -9.30 -14.41 -25.94
N PHE A 173 -10.24 -14.84 -25.11
CA PHE A 173 -10.63 -16.24 -25.04
C PHE A 173 -12.06 -16.40 -25.54
N GLU A 174 -12.22 -17.21 -26.59
CA GLU A 174 -13.53 -17.57 -27.10
C GLU A 174 -14.02 -18.83 -26.38
N VAL A 175 -15.15 -18.73 -25.68
CA VAL A 175 -15.77 -19.85 -24.97
C VAL A 175 -17.02 -20.27 -25.73
N ARG A 176 -17.07 -21.52 -26.19
CA ARG A 176 -18.22 -22.10 -26.91
C ARG A 176 -18.79 -23.28 -26.14
N GLY A 177 -20.09 -23.37 -26.04
CA GLY A 177 -20.79 -24.46 -25.40
C GLY A 177 -22.21 -24.10 -25.00
N VAL A 178 -23.08 -25.09 -24.86
CA VAL A 178 -24.50 -24.88 -24.57
C VAL A 178 -24.74 -24.12 -23.26
N LYS A 179 -23.94 -24.36 -22.21
CA LYS A 179 -24.08 -23.67 -20.93
C LYS A 179 -23.55 -22.23 -20.95
N PRO A 180 -22.33 -21.95 -21.43
CA PRO A 180 -21.83 -20.57 -21.56
C PRO A 180 -22.75 -19.71 -22.43
N GLU A 181 -23.18 -20.21 -23.58
CA GLU A 181 -24.08 -19.47 -24.47
C GLU A 181 -25.45 -19.19 -23.82
N ARG A 182 -25.97 -20.13 -23.05
CA ARG A 182 -27.22 -19.92 -22.29
C ARG A 182 -27.05 -18.87 -21.18
N TRP A 183 -25.92 -18.87 -20.48
CA TRP A 183 -25.60 -17.84 -19.46
C TRP A 183 -25.53 -16.46 -20.07
N VAL A 184 -24.86 -16.31 -21.19
CA VAL A 184 -24.81 -15.02 -21.91
C VAL A 184 -26.20 -14.54 -22.31
N MET A 185 -27.07 -15.46 -22.84
CA MET A 185 -28.45 -15.10 -23.21
C MET A 185 -29.34 -14.75 -22.01
N GLN A 186 -29.03 -15.27 -20.82
CA GLN A 186 -29.82 -15.03 -19.61
C GLN A 186 -29.30 -13.87 -18.77
N THR A 187 -28.10 -13.38 -19.03
CA THR A 187 -27.50 -12.28 -18.30
C THR A 187 -27.93 -10.95 -18.89
N ASN A 188 -28.50 -10.08 -18.07
CA ASN A 188 -28.78 -8.72 -18.45
C ASN A 188 -27.52 -7.87 -18.31
N PHE A 189 -26.85 -7.60 -19.41
CA PHE A 189 -25.60 -6.81 -19.45
C PHE A 189 -25.78 -5.32 -19.17
N ASP A 190 -27.02 -4.81 -19.11
CA ASP A 190 -27.32 -3.44 -18.70
C ASP A 190 -27.32 -3.26 -17.18
N ASN A 191 -27.13 -4.36 -16.43
CA ASN A 191 -27.04 -4.33 -14.97
C ASN A 191 -25.60 -4.58 -14.53
N ASP A 192 -24.95 -3.55 -14.02
CA ASP A 192 -23.56 -3.57 -13.55
C ASP A 192 -23.31 -4.62 -12.44
N GLU A 193 -24.33 -4.94 -11.63
CA GLU A 193 -24.23 -5.97 -10.59
C GLU A 193 -24.18 -7.41 -11.19
N ALA A 194 -24.74 -7.62 -12.38
CA ALA A 194 -24.75 -8.93 -13.03
C ALA A 194 -23.45 -9.24 -13.79
N VAL A 195 -22.62 -8.23 -14.06
CA VAL A 195 -21.36 -8.34 -14.81
C VAL A 195 -20.15 -8.45 -13.87
N GLY A 196 -20.33 -8.21 -12.58
CA GLY A 196 -19.26 -8.12 -11.58
C GLY A 196 -18.96 -9.44 -10.82
N TYR A 197 -19.46 -10.59 -11.27
CA TYR A 197 -19.19 -11.92 -10.67
C TYR A 197 -18.42 -12.83 -11.62
#